data_eac317212be25f6f81c717975397f7f4
#
_entry.id   eac317212be25f6f81c717975397f7f4
#
_cell.length_a   1.000
_cell.length_b   1.000
_cell.length_c   1.000
_cell.angle_alpha   90.00
_cell.angle_beta   90.00
_cell.angle_gamma   90.00
#
_symmetry.space_group_name_H-M   'P 1'
#
loop_
_entity.id
_entity.type
_entity.pdbx_description
1 polymer ?
#
loop_
_entity_poly.entity_id
_entity_poly.type
_entity_poly.pdbx_seq_one_letter_code
_entity_poly.pdbx_strand_id
1 'polypeptide(L)'
;IIWLNGAFGAGKTQTAYALHRRMPGSYVYDPENAGFFIRDNLPPSIRAEDFQDYPLWRTCTREMLTYMARRYEGHIIVPMTITNRAYYDEIIGGLSGAFDVRHIILYADRETLLRRLASRLEGPRSWAAQQIDRCLAAFDTDIT
;
A
#
# COMPACT_ATOMS: atom_id res chain seq x y z
N ILE A 1 2.67 -11.41 8.04
CA ILE A 1 2.38 -10.10 7.41
C ILE A 1 1.04 -10.21 6.67
N ILE A 2 0.15 -9.28 6.94
CA ILE A 2 -1.14 -9.15 6.23
C ILE A 2 -1.06 -7.89 5.38
N TRP A 3 -0.96 -8.06 4.07
CA TRP A 3 -0.90 -6.94 3.13
C TRP A 3 -2.29 -6.66 2.56
N LEU A 4 -2.83 -5.49 2.88
CA LEU A 4 -4.12 -5.03 2.36
C LEU A 4 -3.87 -4.13 1.14
N ASN A 5 -4.10 -4.67 -0.04
CA ASN A 5 -4.00 -3.97 -1.30
C ASN A 5 -5.39 -3.47 -1.73
N GLY A 6 -5.44 -2.59 -2.67
CA GLY A 6 -6.69 -2.05 -3.18
C GLY A 6 -6.46 -0.66 -3.76
N ALA A 7 -7.40 -0.20 -4.57
CA ALA A 7 -7.36 1.14 -5.13
C ALA A 7 -7.53 2.21 -4.04
N PHE A 8 -7.19 3.44 -4.37
CA PHE A 8 -7.48 4.58 -3.51
C PHE A 8 -8.98 4.69 -3.26
N GLY A 9 -9.38 4.81 -2.01
CA GLY A 9 -10.79 4.79 -1.61
C GLY A 9 -11.38 3.40 -1.34
N ALA A 10 -10.62 2.32 -1.50
CA ALA A 10 -11.10 0.96 -1.24
C ALA A 10 -11.30 0.64 0.26
N GLY A 11 -10.83 1.50 1.16
CA GLY A 11 -10.98 1.31 2.60
C GLY A 11 -9.86 0.55 3.28
N LYS A 12 -8.65 0.56 2.70
CA LYS A 12 -7.48 -0.14 3.25
C LYS A 12 -7.15 0.27 4.69
N THR A 13 -7.05 1.58 4.93
CA THR A 13 -6.70 2.10 6.26
C THR A 13 -7.77 1.76 7.29
N GLN A 14 -9.04 1.94 6.96
CA GLN A 14 -10.15 1.60 7.84
C GLN A 14 -10.18 0.10 8.15
N THR A 15 -9.96 -0.75 7.14
CA THR A 15 -9.89 -2.20 7.31
C THR A 15 -8.69 -2.59 8.16
N ALA A 16 -7.53 -1.97 7.95
CA ALA A 16 -6.32 -2.24 8.73
C ALA A 16 -6.56 -1.98 10.22
N TYR A 17 -7.15 -0.85 10.57
CA TYR A 17 -7.44 -0.53 11.97
C TYR A 17 -8.59 -1.34 12.56
N ALA A 18 -9.58 -1.73 11.75
CA ALA A 18 -10.62 -2.67 12.19
C ALA A 18 -10.04 -4.05 12.53
N LEU A 19 -9.13 -4.55 11.70
CA LEU A 19 -8.41 -5.78 11.99
C LEU A 19 -7.55 -5.64 13.23
N HIS A 20 -6.82 -4.55 13.35
CA HIS A 20 -5.97 -4.27 14.50
C HIS A 20 -6.74 -4.34 15.82
N ARG A 21 -7.94 -3.75 15.86
CA ARG A 21 -8.81 -3.82 17.05
C ARG A 21 -9.27 -5.24 17.39
N ARG A 22 -9.39 -6.11 16.39
CA ARG A 22 -9.86 -7.50 16.56
C ARG A 22 -8.75 -8.52 16.72
N MET A 23 -7.51 -8.11 16.48
CA MET A 23 -6.33 -8.98 16.54
C MET A 23 -5.37 -8.45 17.61
N PRO A 24 -5.54 -8.81 18.87
CA PRO A 24 -4.63 -8.41 19.94
C PRO A 24 -3.19 -8.78 19.59
N GLY A 25 -2.26 -7.86 19.85
CA GLY A 25 -0.86 -8.06 19.51
C GLY A 25 -0.51 -7.78 18.06
N SER A 26 -1.45 -7.27 17.22
CA SER A 26 -1.12 -6.81 15.88
C SER A 26 -0.56 -5.38 15.89
N TYR A 27 0.10 -5.02 14.79
CA TYR A 27 0.66 -3.68 14.57
C TYR A 27 0.35 -3.24 13.15
N VAL A 28 -0.05 -1.99 12.97
CA VAL A 28 -0.29 -1.40 11.64
C VAL A 28 0.94 -0.62 11.22
N TYR A 29 1.56 -1.04 10.13
CA TYR A 29 2.67 -0.34 9.49
C TYR A 29 2.19 0.31 8.21
N ASP A 30 2.34 1.63 8.11
CA ASP A 30 1.96 2.42 6.95
C ASP A 30 3.20 2.83 6.13
N PRO A 31 3.44 2.20 4.97
CA PRO A 31 4.60 2.54 4.12
C PRO A 31 4.53 3.94 3.50
N GLU A 32 3.38 4.61 3.49
CA GLU A 32 3.27 5.97 2.98
C GLU A 32 4.15 6.95 3.75
N ASN A 33 4.32 6.73 5.05
CA ASN A 33 5.14 7.61 5.89
C ASN A 33 6.59 7.68 5.40
N ALA A 34 7.17 6.55 5.01
CA ALA A 34 8.50 6.51 4.41
C ALA A 34 8.52 7.20 3.04
N GLY A 35 7.47 7.02 2.26
CA GLY A 35 7.32 7.67 0.96
C GLY A 35 7.30 9.19 1.07
N PHE A 36 6.54 9.72 1.99
CA PHE A 36 6.48 11.17 2.26
C PHE A 36 7.80 11.70 2.78
N PHE A 37 8.43 11.00 3.72
CA PHE A 37 9.75 11.37 4.24
C PHE A 37 10.79 11.45 3.12
N ILE A 38 10.87 10.46 2.24
CA ILE A 38 11.82 10.44 1.14
C ILE A 38 11.55 11.62 0.19
N ARG A 39 10.31 11.78 -0.25
CA ARG A 39 9.95 12.86 -1.17
C ARG A 39 10.25 14.24 -0.59
N ASP A 40 9.89 14.47 0.66
CA ASP A 40 10.01 15.79 1.28
C ASP A 40 11.47 16.18 1.60
N ASN A 41 12.37 15.20 1.62
CA ASN A 41 13.80 15.42 1.87
C ASN A 41 14.65 15.37 0.60
N LEU A 42 14.05 15.19 -0.57
CA LEU A 42 14.76 15.23 -1.84
C LEU A 42 14.69 16.61 -2.48
N PRO A 43 15.75 17.04 -3.18
CA PRO A 43 15.67 18.23 -4.03
C PRO A 43 14.53 18.10 -5.05
N PRO A 44 13.77 19.19 -5.32
CA PRO A 44 12.64 19.11 -6.25
C PRO A 44 12.96 18.54 -7.63
N SER A 45 14.19 18.77 -8.11
CA SER A 45 14.63 18.31 -9.45
C SER A 45 14.72 16.79 -9.60
N ILE A 46 14.76 16.03 -8.49
CA ILE A 46 14.85 14.57 -8.52
C ILE A 46 13.65 13.89 -7.85
N ARG A 47 12.59 14.63 -7.54
CA ARG A 47 11.36 14.07 -7.01
C ARG A 47 10.56 13.37 -8.08
N ALA A 48 10.04 12.18 -7.76
CA ALA A 48 9.07 11.47 -8.58
C ALA A 48 7.63 11.84 -8.16
N GLU A 49 6.69 11.71 -9.07
CA GLU A 49 5.27 11.93 -8.81
C GLU A 49 4.71 10.86 -7.87
N ASP A 50 5.13 9.61 -8.07
CA ASP A 50 4.77 8.47 -7.24
C ASP A 50 6.00 8.00 -6.46
N PHE A 51 5.93 7.99 -5.13
CA PHE A 51 7.07 7.57 -4.31
C PHE A 51 7.43 6.08 -4.51
N GLN A 52 6.54 5.26 -5.04
CA GLN A 52 6.85 3.86 -5.38
C GLN A 52 7.92 3.75 -6.47
N ASP A 53 8.09 4.80 -7.29
CA ASP A 53 9.13 4.86 -8.31
C ASP A 53 10.53 5.08 -7.74
N TYR A 54 10.66 5.47 -6.46
CA TYR A 54 11.96 5.47 -5.79
C TYR A 54 12.38 4.04 -5.43
N PRO A 55 13.49 3.54 -5.97
CA PRO A 55 14.04 2.26 -5.48
C PRO A 55 14.29 2.28 -3.98
N LEU A 56 14.68 3.44 -3.45
CA LEU A 56 14.89 3.67 -2.02
C LEU A 56 13.63 3.38 -1.20
N TRP A 57 12.45 3.80 -1.65
CA TRP A 57 11.20 3.52 -0.95
C TRP A 57 10.89 2.01 -0.93
N ARG A 58 11.05 1.34 -2.06
CA ARG A 58 10.80 -0.10 -2.15
C ARG A 58 11.75 -0.90 -1.26
N THR A 59 13.03 -0.54 -1.27
CA THR A 59 14.01 -1.13 -0.36
C THR A 59 13.68 -0.85 1.10
N CYS A 60 13.37 0.40 1.44
CA CYS A 60 13.00 0.79 2.81
C CYS A 60 11.79 -0.01 3.29
N THR A 61 10.74 -0.11 2.49
CA THR A 61 9.53 -0.88 2.84
C THR A 61 9.85 -2.34 3.11
N ARG A 62 10.62 -2.98 2.23
CA ARG A 62 11.01 -4.37 2.41
C ARG A 62 11.90 -4.57 3.63
N GLU A 63 12.88 -3.70 3.85
CA GLU A 63 13.79 -3.81 4.99
C GLU A 63 13.08 -3.53 6.33
N MET A 64 12.20 -2.55 6.39
CA MET A 64 11.39 -2.29 7.58
C MET A 64 10.53 -3.48 7.96
N LEU A 65 9.84 -4.08 7.00
CA LEU A 65 8.99 -5.25 7.24
C LEU A 65 9.82 -6.48 7.61
N THR A 66 10.96 -6.68 6.98
CA THR A 66 11.91 -7.75 7.34
C THR A 66 12.40 -7.58 8.78
N TYR A 67 12.77 -6.37 9.14
CA TYR A 67 13.24 -6.06 10.50
C TYR A 67 12.16 -6.34 11.54
N MET A 68 10.94 -5.85 11.28
CA MET A 68 9.81 -6.07 12.20
C MET A 68 9.42 -7.54 12.28
N ALA A 69 9.31 -8.23 11.15
CA ALA A 69 8.87 -9.63 11.11
C ALA A 69 9.83 -10.57 11.85
N ARG A 70 11.11 -10.22 11.93
CA ARG A 70 12.10 -11.01 12.68
C ARG A 70 12.07 -10.80 14.19
N ARG A 71 11.48 -9.71 14.67
CA ARG A 71 11.55 -9.27 16.06
C ARG A 71 10.20 -9.13 16.74
N TYR A 72 9.15 -8.92 15.96
CA TYR A 72 7.81 -8.73 16.48
C TYR A 72 7.01 -10.02 16.35
N GLU A 73 6.48 -10.52 17.45
CA GLU A 73 5.77 -11.79 17.49
C GLU A 73 4.32 -11.72 16.98
N GLY A 74 3.77 -10.52 16.90
CA GLY A 74 2.39 -10.30 16.45
C GLY A 74 2.26 -10.22 14.94
N HIS A 75 1.03 -10.05 14.47
CA HIS A 75 0.74 -9.79 13.07
C HIS A 75 1.08 -8.36 12.70
N ILE A 76 1.66 -8.16 11.51
CA ILE A 76 1.92 -6.85 10.94
C ILE A 76 0.93 -6.64 9.80
N ILE A 77 0.12 -5.59 9.90
CA ILE A 77 -0.92 -5.24 8.93
C ILE A 77 -0.41 -4.06 8.11
N VAL A 78 -0.40 -4.21 6.78
CA VAL A 78 0.20 -3.23 5.86
C VAL A 78 -0.84 -2.76 4.86
N PRO A 79 -1.48 -1.58 5.07
CA PRO A 79 -2.40 -1.01 4.10
C PRO A 79 -1.63 -0.21 3.05
N MET A 80 -1.42 -0.78 1.87
CA MET A 80 -0.69 -0.11 0.80
C MET A 80 -1.11 -0.61 -0.57
N THR A 81 -1.42 0.32 -1.48
CA THR A 81 -1.69 0.01 -2.89
C THR A 81 -0.39 -0.39 -3.59
N ILE A 82 -0.36 -1.54 -4.24
CA ILE A 82 0.69 -1.92 -5.20
C ILE A 82 0.02 -2.48 -6.44
N THR A 83 0.26 -1.86 -7.59
CA THR A 83 -0.33 -2.22 -8.88
C THR A 83 0.70 -2.57 -9.94
N ASN A 84 1.95 -2.17 -9.75
CA ASN A 84 3.04 -2.52 -10.66
C ASN A 84 3.57 -3.91 -10.31
N ARG A 85 3.54 -4.83 -11.27
CA ARG A 85 3.96 -6.23 -11.07
C ARG A 85 5.41 -6.35 -10.62
N ALA A 86 6.30 -5.58 -11.20
CA ALA A 86 7.71 -5.61 -10.81
C ALA A 86 7.91 -5.16 -9.36
N TYR A 87 7.19 -4.11 -8.93
CA TYR A 87 7.25 -3.63 -7.55
C TYR A 87 6.63 -4.63 -6.57
N TYR A 88 5.55 -5.28 -6.98
CA TYR A 88 4.92 -6.37 -6.22
C TYR A 88 5.91 -7.52 -5.99
N ASP A 89 6.56 -7.98 -7.04
CA ASP A 89 7.53 -9.08 -6.95
C ASP A 89 8.74 -8.68 -6.10
N GLU A 90 9.21 -7.43 -6.22
CA GLU A 90 10.32 -6.92 -5.42
C GLU A 90 10.00 -6.88 -3.92
N ILE A 91 8.82 -6.40 -3.55
CA ILE A 91 8.43 -6.18 -2.15
C ILE A 91 7.75 -7.43 -1.57
N ILE A 92 6.59 -7.77 -2.07
CA ILE A 92 5.77 -8.87 -1.53
C ILE A 92 6.38 -10.23 -1.87
N GLY A 93 6.84 -10.39 -3.10
CA GLY A 93 7.56 -11.59 -3.50
C GLY A 93 8.84 -11.80 -2.69
N GLY A 94 9.62 -10.75 -2.48
CA GLY A 94 10.82 -10.80 -1.66
C GLY A 94 10.54 -11.15 -0.20
N LEU A 95 9.45 -10.65 0.38
CA LEU A 95 9.04 -10.98 1.76
C LEU A 95 8.50 -12.40 1.88
N SER A 96 7.75 -12.86 0.88
CA SER A 96 7.12 -14.19 0.88
C SER A 96 8.13 -15.34 0.87
N GLY A 97 9.36 -15.08 0.42
CA GLY A 97 10.43 -16.06 0.46
C GLY A 97 10.93 -16.38 1.89
N ALA A 98 10.72 -15.49 2.84
CA ALA A 98 11.21 -15.62 4.20
C ALA A 98 10.10 -15.64 5.26
N PHE A 99 8.92 -15.09 4.96
CA PHE A 99 7.82 -14.91 5.91
C PHE A 99 6.49 -15.37 5.33
N ASP A 100 5.52 -15.69 6.20
CA ASP A 100 4.13 -15.89 5.79
C ASP A 100 3.50 -14.52 5.48
N VAL A 101 3.24 -14.26 4.21
CA VAL A 101 2.62 -13.04 3.72
C VAL A 101 1.25 -13.37 3.14
N ARG A 102 0.21 -12.80 3.73
CA ARG A 102 -1.16 -12.89 3.24
C ARG A 102 -1.47 -11.62 2.46
N HIS A 103 -1.62 -11.74 1.17
CA HIS A 103 -2.00 -10.63 0.28
C HIS A 103 -3.50 -10.66 0.05
N ILE A 104 -4.18 -9.58 0.42
CA ILE A 104 -5.64 -9.44 0.32
C ILE A 104 -5.94 -8.19 -0.50
N ILE A 105 -6.75 -8.33 -1.52
CA ILE A 105 -7.20 -7.21 -2.35
C ILE A 105 -8.58 -6.77 -1.90
N LEU A 106 -8.72 -5.52 -1.49
CA LEU A 106 -10.01 -4.89 -1.23
C LEU A 106 -10.52 -4.29 -2.54
N TYR A 107 -11.57 -4.88 -3.06
CA TYR A 107 -12.15 -4.47 -4.33
C TYR A 107 -13.39 -3.61 -4.12
N ALA A 108 -13.51 -2.55 -4.90
CA ALA A 108 -14.72 -1.75 -5.04
C ALA A 108 -14.81 -1.25 -6.48
N ASP A 109 -16.03 -1.05 -6.99
CA ASP A 109 -16.21 -0.52 -8.33
C ASP A 109 -15.81 0.96 -8.43
N ARG A 110 -15.62 1.42 -9.67
CA ARG A 110 -15.15 2.77 -9.97
C ARG A 110 -16.05 3.85 -9.34
N GLU A 111 -17.36 3.68 -9.42
CA GLU A 111 -18.32 4.64 -8.88
C GLU A 111 -18.21 4.77 -7.36
N THR A 112 -18.12 3.63 -6.67
CA THR A 112 -17.93 3.58 -5.22
C THR A 112 -16.62 4.24 -4.80
N LEU A 113 -15.53 3.99 -5.53
CA LEU A 113 -14.22 4.59 -5.25
C LEU A 113 -14.26 6.11 -5.42
N LEU A 114 -14.83 6.61 -6.50
CA LEU A 114 -14.98 8.06 -6.74
C LEU A 114 -15.82 8.72 -5.66
N ARG A 115 -16.93 8.11 -5.26
CA ARG A 115 -17.79 8.62 -4.18
C ARG A 115 -17.04 8.70 -2.85
N ARG A 116 -16.25 7.69 -2.52
CA ARG A 116 -15.47 7.66 -1.27
C ARG A 116 -14.35 8.71 -1.28
N LEU A 117 -13.68 8.91 -2.41
CA LEU A 117 -12.67 9.97 -2.55
C LEU A 117 -13.31 11.35 -2.43
N ALA A 118 -14.47 11.58 -3.05
CA ALA A 118 -15.20 12.84 -2.92
C ALA A 118 -15.55 13.15 -1.45
N SER A 119 -15.91 12.16 -0.66
CA SER A 119 -16.20 12.33 0.79
C SER A 119 -14.96 12.76 1.59
N ARG A 120 -13.75 12.58 1.05
CA ARG A 120 -12.47 13.02 1.62
C ARG A 120 -11.99 14.33 1.02
N LEU A 121 -12.85 15.07 0.33
CA LEU A 121 -12.51 16.28 -0.43
C LEU A 121 -11.51 16.05 -1.58
N GLU A 122 -11.41 14.81 -2.04
CA GLU A 122 -10.62 14.43 -3.21
C GLU A 122 -11.53 14.29 -4.43
N GLY A 123 -11.65 15.37 -5.21
CA GLY A 123 -12.51 15.42 -6.37
C GLY A 123 -12.08 14.50 -7.53
N PRO A 124 -12.89 14.45 -8.62
CA PRO A 124 -12.62 13.56 -9.78
C PRO A 124 -11.29 13.85 -10.50
N ARG A 125 -10.70 15.03 -10.27
CA ARG A 125 -9.41 15.44 -10.85
C ARG A 125 -8.23 15.24 -9.91
N SER A 126 -8.44 14.72 -8.69
CA SER A 126 -7.34 14.41 -7.76
C SER A 126 -6.42 13.36 -8.35
N TRP A 127 -5.17 13.34 -7.91
CA TRP A 127 -4.22 12.31 -8.31
C TRP A 127 -4.75 10.91 -8.00
N ALA A 128 -5.32 10.71 -6.81
CA ALA A 128 -5.89 9.43 -6.41
C ALA A 128 -7.02 8.98 -7.35
N ALA A 129 -7.93 9.89 -7.73
CA ALA A 129 -9.02 9.58 -8.66
C ALA A 129 -8.48 9.21 -10.06
N GLN A 130 -7.43 9.86 -10.52
CA GLN A 130 -6.79 9.57 -11.81
C GLN A 130 -6.15 8.18 -11.85
N GLN A 131 -5.79 7.61 -10.70
CA GLN A 131 -5.15 6.29 -10.60
C GLN A 131 -6.16 5.12 -10.55
N ILE A 132 -7.46 5.38 -10.38
CA ILE A 132 -8.47 4.33 -10.15
C ILE A 132 -8.49 3.31 -11.28
N ASP A 133 -8.57 3.75 -12.53
CA ASP A 133 -8.69 2.85 -13.68
C ASP A 133 -7.44 1.96 -13.82
N ARG A 134 -6.27 2.52 -13.58
CA ARG A 134 -5.01 1.76 -13.55
C ARG A 134 -5.00 0.72 -12.43
N CYS A 135 -5.46 1.08 -11.24
CA CYS A 135 -5.53 0.16 -10.11
C CYS A 135 -6.49 -1.00 -10.39
N LEU A 136 -7.69 -0.70 -10.88
CA LEU A 136 -8.69 -1.73 -11.17
C LEU A 136 -8.20 -2.69 -12.26
N ALA A 137 -7.61 -2.16 -13.33
CA ALA A 137 -7.04 -3.00 -14.39
C ALA A 137 -5.94 -3.93 -13.86
N ALA A 138 -5.05 -3.43 -13.00
CA ALA A 138 -3.99 -4.24 -12.42
C ALA A 138 -4.53 -5.36 -11.53
N PHE A 139 -5.57 -5.09 -10.74
CA PHE A 139 -6.17 -6.10 -9.86
C PHE A 139 -6.97 -7.15 -10.64
N ASP A 140 -7.46 -6.82 -11.82
CA ASP A 140 -8.16 -7.77 -12.68
C ASP A 140 -7.21 -8.70 -13.45
N THR A 141 -5.95 -8.30 -13.66
CA THR A 141 -5.02 -9.02 -14.54
C THR A 141 -3.69 -9.39 -13.89
N ASP A 142 -2.98 -8.41 -13.34
CA ASP A 142 -1.55 -8.55 -13.04
C ASP A 142 -1.24 -8.92 -11.59
N ILE A 143 -2.11 -8.55 -10.65
CA ILE A 143 -1.86 -8.62 -9.20
C ILE A 143 -2.84 -9.58 -8.48
N THR A 144 -3.52 -10.38 -9.16
CA THR A 144 -4.46 -11.37 -8.57
C THR A 144 -3.76 -12.56 -7.94
#